data_d75045c88c096877538a1a672bdb2e64
#
_entry.id   d75045c88c096877538a1a672bdb2e64
#
_cell.length_a   1.000
_cell.length_b   1.000
_cell.length_c   1.000
_cell.angle_alpha   90.00
_cell.angle_beta   90.00
_cell.angle_gamma   90.00
#
_symmetry.space_group_name_H-M   'P 1'
#
loop_
_entity.id
_entity.type
_entity.pdbx_description
1 polymer ?
#
loop_
_entity_poly.entity_id
_entity_poly.type
_entity_poly.pdbx_seq_one_letter_code
_entity_poly.pdbx_strand_id
1 'polypeptide(L)'
;MPTQTFFRLPEEKRERLTEAAWEEFMSVPFADASINRIVRAAQIPRGSFYQYFEGKEDLFFYLLGSLRAEAFGLMTDALSKTEGDPFRGSLLLFDEVFRGDGTVRPSMQRVVEILRLNQNMDMSQMILDRMQSDNGMCEIEKEICWTSFRETDAAFLHEVASLLVFSFACAARNILCCATPFAAEREKLCFRLDVLRRGSMKEEIA
;
A
#
# COMPACT_ATOMS: atom_id res chain seq x y z
N MET A 1 17.17 0.22 -5.90
CA MET A 1 17.15 -0.38 -4.52
C MET A 1 18.36 0.12 -3.76
N PRO A 2 18.26 0.33 -2.43
CA PRO A 2 19.38 0.80 -1.64
C PRO A 2 20.61 -0.09 -1.79
N THR A 3 21.78 0.50 -1.78
CA THR A 3 23.04 -0.24 -1.87
C THR A 3 23.36 -0.98 -0.56
N GLN A 4 24.26 -1.95 -0.62
CA GLN A 4 24.76 -2.62 0.60
C GLN A 4 25.44 -1.63 1.57
N THR A 5 25.98 -0.53 1.07
CA THR A 5 26.58 0.53 1.89
C THR A 5 25.56 1.20 2.80
N PHE A 6 24.32 1.39 2.33
CA PHE A 6 23.23 1.92 3.15
C PHE A 6 22.88 0.97 4.33
N PHE A 7 22.79 -0.33 4.08
CA PHE A 7 22.46 -1.31 5.13
C PHE A 7 23.58 -1.50 6.16
N ARG A 8 24.82 -1.11 5.81
CA ARG A 8 25.97 -1.12 6.73
C ARG A 8 26.09 0.15 7.56
N LEU A 9 25.25 1.15 7.34
CA LEU A 9 25.23 2.35 8.17
C LEU A 9 24.87 2.01 9.62
N PRO A 10 25.46 2.73 10.60
CA PRO A 10 24.94 2.72 11.95
C PRO A 10 23.46 3.06 11.96
N GLU A 11 22.70 2.35 12.79
CA GLU A 11 21.24 2.45 12.86
C GLU A 11 20.77 3.91 12.99
N GLU A 12 21.38 4.65 13.93
CA GLU A 12 21.07 6.07 14.14
C GLU A 12 21.21 6.93 12.87
N LYS A 13 22.22 6.67 12.03
CA LYS A 13 22.40 7.41 10.78
C LYS A 13 21.38 7.01 9.72
N ARG A 14 21.04 5.72 9.68
CA ARG A 14 20.02 5.19 8.78
C ARG A 14 18.65 5.77 9.13
N GLU A 15 18.30 5.75 10.41
CA GLU A 15 17.03 6.32 10.91
C GLU A 15 16.94 7.82 10.62
N ARG A 16 18.00 8.61 10.91
CA ARG A 16 18.01 10.04 10.59
C ARG A 16 17.79 10.33 9.11
N LEU A 17 18.41 9.55 8.22
CA LEU A 17 18.21 9.72 6.78
C LEU A 17 16.80 9.36 6.35
N THR A 18 16.27 8.26 6.86
CA THR A 18 14.90 7.82 6.53
C THR A 18 13.86 8.77 7.09
N GLU A 19 14.02 9.28 8.30
CA GLU A 19 13.08 10.24 8.90
C GLU A 19 13.11 11.59 8.18
N ALA A 20 14.30 12.11 7.87
CA ALA A 20 14.44 13.33 7.05
C ALA A 20 13.79 13.18 5.66
N ALA A 21 13.86 11.99 5.08
CA ALA A 21 13.19 11.71 3.80
C ALA A 21 11.67 11.64 3.95
N TRP A 22 11.16 11.02 5.01
CA TRP A 22 9.72 11.02 5.33
C TRP A 22 9.18 12.44 5.51
N GLU A 23 9.87 13.29 6.30
CA GLU A 23 9.49 14.69 6.51
C GLU A 23 9.42 15.45 5.19
N GLU A 24 10.39 15.27 4.31
CA GLU A 24 10.39 15.90 3.00
C GLU A 24 9.23 15.44 2.11
N PHE A 25 9.03 14.12 1.96
CA PHE A 25 7.98 13.57 1.10
C PHE A 25 6.55 13.78 1.65
N MET A 26 6.40 14.02 2.94
CA MET A 26 5.12 14.41 3.56
C MET A 26 4.88 15.92 3.56
N SER A 27 5.87 16.73 3.20
CA SER A 27 5.74 18.20 3.20
C SER A 27 5.51 18.81 1.84
N VAL A 28 5.95 18.15 0.77
CA VAL A 28 5.81 18.63 -0.61
C VAL A 28 5.47 17.50 -1.57
N PRO A 29 4.84 17.80 -2.73
CA PRO A 29 4.66 16.79 -3.77
C PRO A 29 5.99 16.13 -4.17
N PHE A 30 5.93 14.86 -4.56
CA PHE A 30 7.12 14.10 -4.96
C PHE A 30 7.97 14.80 -6.02
N ALA A 31 7.33 15.48 -6.99
CA ALA A 31 8.01 16.22 -8.04
C ALA A 31 8.94 17.31 -7.45
N ASP A 32 8.49 17.99 -6.38
CA ASP A 32 9.16 19.11 -5.74
C ASP A 32 10.12 18.68 -4.60
N ALA A 33 10.12 17.41 -4.25
CA ALA A 33 10.99 16.87 -3.20
C ALA A 33 12.47 16.97 -3.59
N SER A 34 13.31 17.38 -2.62
CA SER A 34 14.70 17.75 -2.85
C SER A 34 15.68 16.92 -2.03
N ILE A 35 16.55 16.19 -2.74
CA ILE A 35 17.68 15.48 -2.11
C ILE A 35 18.51 16.42 -1.25
N ASN A 36 18.70 17.69 -1.66
CA ASN A 36 19.48 18.65 -0.88
C ASN A 36 18.83 18.97 0.48
N ARG A 37 17.49 19.06 0.55
CA ARG A 37 16.79 19.27 1.81
C ARG A 37 16.92 18.04 2.70
N ILE A 38 16.73 16.84 2.13
CA ILE A 38 16.87 15.57 2.84
C ILE A 38 18.26 15.42 3.47
N VAL A 39 19.33 15.57 2.68
CA VAL A 39 20.69 15.36 3.21
C VAL A 39 21.10 16.41 4.23
N ARG A 40 20.60 17.65 4.10
CA ARG A 40 20.81 18.72 5.09
C ARG A 40 20.13 18.38 6.41
N ALA A 41 18.87 17.95 6.38
CA ALA A 41 18.12 17.54 7.57
C ALA A 41 18.77 16.31 8.22
N ALA A 42 19.18 15.32 7.42
CA ALA A 42 19.86 14.12 7.88
C ALA A 42 21.31 14.36 8.35
N GLN A 43 21.86 15.55 8.16
CA GLN A 43 23.25 15.91 8.49
C GLN A 43 24.29 14.99 7.82
N ILE A 44 24.08 14.66 6.55
CA ILE A 44 25.01 13.86 5.76
C ILE A 44 25.53 14.68 4.55
N PRO A 45 26.79 14.43 4.09
CA PRO A 45 27.28 15.02 2.85
C PRO A 45 26.42 14.55 1.65
N ARG A 46 26.16 15.46 0.70
CA ARG A 46 25.40 15.10 -0.52
C ARG A 46 26.02 13.93 -1.31
N GLY A 47 27.35 13.87 -1.37
CA GLY A 47 28.05 12.76 -2.04
C GLY A 47 27.79 11.40 -1.40
N SER A 48 27.56 11.37 -0.07
CA SER A 48 27.21 10.12 0.63
C SER A 48 25.84 9.61 0.26
N PHE A 49 24.89 10.48 -0.08
CA PHE A 49 23.55 10.07 -0.53
C PHE A 49 23.64 9.13 -1.74
N TYR A 50 24.43 9.48 -2.73
CA TYR A 50 24.60 8.71 -3.97
C TYR A 50 25.41 7.41 -3.78
N GLN A 51 26.01 7.21 -2.61
CA GLN A 51 26.57 5.92 -2.21
C GLN A 51 25.48 4.98 -1.68
N TYR A 52 24.31 5.51 -1.31
CA TYR A 52 23.21 4.77 -0.70
C TYR A 52 22.05 4.52 -1.67
N PHE A 53 21.71 5.55 -2.48
CA PHE A 53 20.57 5.56 -3.39
C PHE A 53 20.94 6.16 -4.74
N GLU A 54 20.36 5.64 -5.81
CA GLU A 54 20.58 6.16 -7.16
C GLU A 54 19.93 7.54 -7.36
N GLY A 55 18.81 7.80 -6.68
CA GLY A 55 18.05 9.03 -6.77
C GLY A 55 16.95 9.12 -5.70
N LYS A 56 16.14 10.18 -5.80
CA LYS A 56 15.01 10.38 -4.87
C LYS A 56 13.93 9.30 -5.06
N GLU A 57 13.77 8.80 -6.26
CA GLU A 57 12.86 7.72 -6.62
C GLU A 57 13.23 6.43 -5.85
N ASP A 58 14.50 6.08 -5.85
CA ASP A 58 15.00 4.89 -5.19
C ASP A 58 14.81 4.96 -3.67
N LEU A 59 15.10 6.11 -3.07
CA LEU A 59 14.83 6.36 -1.65
C LEU A 59 13.33 6.31 -1.34
N PHE A 60 12.51 6.93 -2.16
CA PHE A 60 11.06 6.95 -1.99
C PHE A 60 10.46 5.53 -2.01
N PHE A 61 10.83 4.72 -2.99
CA PHE A 61 10.39 3.32 -3.06
C PHE A 61 10.90 2.47 -1.91
N TYR A 62 12.09 2.73 -1.42
CA TYR A 62 12.60 2.08 -0.21
C TYR A 62 11.69 2.37 1.00
N LEU A 63 11.33 3.64 1.19
CA LEU A 63 10.43 4.04 2.28
C LEU A 63 9.03 3.43 2.13
N LEU A 64 8.47 3.45 0.92
CA LEU A 64 7.18 2.79 0.66
C LEU A 64 7.24 1.28 0.90
N GLY A 65 8.40 0.65 0.72
CA GLY A 65 8.61 -0.78 1.00
C GLY A 65 8.34 -1.15 2.46
N SER A 66 8.69 -0.29 3.41
CA SER A 66 8.41 -0.52 4.83
C SER A 66 6.92 -0.46 5.16
N LEU A 67 6.21 0.49 4.53
CA LEU A 67 4.75 0.62 4.68
C LEU A 67 4.01 -0.55 4.02
N ARG A 68 4.54 -1.03 2.90
CA ARG A 68 4.02 -2.20 2.22
C ARG A 68 4.07 -3.43 3.12
N ALA A 69 5.18 -3.69 3.79
CA ALA A 69 5.31 -4.82 4.70
C ALA A 69 4.24 -4.79 5.81
N GLU A 70 3.93 -3.60 6.33
CA GLU A 70 2.85 -3.43 7.29
C GLU A 70 1.47 -3.68 6.67
N ALA A 71 1.19 -3.13 5.48
CA ALA A 71 -0.06 -3.37 4.77
C ALA A 71 -0.26 -4.86 4.45
N PHE A 72 0.80 -5.57 4.09
CA PHE A 72 0.78 -7.01 3.91
C PHE A 72 0.47 -7.76 5.21
N GLY A 73 1.07 -7.38 6.31
CA GLY A 73 0.76 -7.96 7.62
C GLY A 73 -0.70 -7.81 7.98
N LEU A 74 -1.27 -6.61 7.79
CA LEU A 74 -2.70 -6.36 8.02
C LEU A 74 -3.61 -7.20 7.10
N MET A 75 -3.24 -7.36 5.81
CA MET A 75 -4.00 -8.18 4.87
C MET A 75 -3.93 -9.66 5.26
N THR A 76 -2.75 -10.18 5.59
CA THR A 76 -2.57 -11.57 6.03
C THR A 76 -3.38 -11.85 7.30
N ASP A 77 -3.35 -10.95 8.27
CA ASP A 77 -4.17 -11.03 9.47
C ASP A 77 -5.68 -11.04 9.15
N ALA A 78 -6.12 -10.17 8.25
CA ALA A 78 -7.52 -10.11 7.84
C ALA A 78 -7.96 -11.39 7.11
N LEU A 79 -7.13 -11.94 6.23
CA LEU A 79 -7.39 -13.21 5.55
C LEU A 79 -7.44 -14.37 6.54
N SER A 80 -6.51 -14.44 7.48
CA SER A 80 -6.52 -15.47 8.53
C SER A 80 -7.81 -15.43 9.36
N LYS A 81 -8.26 -14.24 9.78
CA LYS A 81 -9.52 -14.05 10.53
C LYS A 81 -10.77 -14.38 9.72
N THR A 82 -10.68 -14.42 8.41
CA THR A 82 -11.80 -14.67 7.49
C THR A 82 -11.67 -16.01 6.74
N GLU A 83 -10.82 -16.92 7.26
CA GLU A 83 -10.62 -18.27 6.69
C GLU A 83 -10.18 -18.23 5.21
N GLY A 84 -9.41 -17.22 4.83
CA GLY A 84 -8.93 -17.04 3.46
C GLY A 84 -9.97 -16.48 2.48
N ASP A 85 -11.13 -15.98 2.94
CA ASP A 85 -12.11 -15.30 2.09
C ASP A 85 -11.60 -13.89 1.73
N PRO A 86 -11.20 -13.63 0.48
CA PRO A 86 -10.58 -12.35 0.13
C PRO A 86 -11.58 -11.18 0.10
N PHE A 87 -12.87 -11.44 -0.08
CA PHE A 87 -13.91 -10.40 -0.05
C PHE A 87 -14.16 -9.92 1.37
N ARG A 88 -14.33 -10.86 2.30
CA ARG A 88 -14.46 -10.56 3.73
C ARG A 88 -13.16 -9.99 4.30
N GLY A 89 -12.02 -10.55 3.89
CA GLY A 89 -10.69 -10.05 4.26
C GLY A 89 -10.46 -8.60 3.81
N SER A 90 -10.82 -8.25 2.58
CA SER A 90 -10.74 -6.87 2.08
C SER A 90 -11.61 -5.89 2.86
N LEU A 91 -12.82 -6.28 3.25
CA LEU A 91 -13.70 -5.44 4.06
C LEU A 91 -13.16 -5.28 5.49
N LEU A 92 -12.67 -6.36 6.09
CA LEU A 92 -12.05 -6.32 7.41
C LEU A 92 -10.80 -5.45 7.42
N LEU A 93 -9.93 -5.57 6.40
CA LEU A 93 -8.77 -4.70 6.23
C LEU A 93 -9.18 -3.23 6.14
N PHE A 94 -10.26 -2.93 5.40
CA PHE A 94 -10.77 -1.57 5.29
C PHE A 94 -11.20 -1.01 6.64
N ASP A 95 -11.92 -1.80 7.44
CA ASP A 95 -12.35 -1.44 8.79
C ASP A 95 -11.16 -1.29 9.77
N GLU A 96 -10.07 -2.03 9.55
CA GLU A 96 -8.84 -1.96 10.34
C GLU A 96 -7.97 -0.74 9.99
N VAL A 97 -7.93 -0.36 8.71
CA VAL A 97 -7.19 0.81 8.22
C VAL A 97 -7.92 2.11 8.56
N PHE A 98 -9.22 2.13 8.36
CA PHE A 98 -10.08 3.28 8.65
C PHE A 98 -10.94 3.00 9.89
N ARG A 99 -10.82 3.86 10.89
CA ARG A 99 -11.72 3.78 12.05
C ARG A 99 -13.13 4.22 11.66
N GLY A 100 -14.13 3.86 12.44
CA GLY A 100 -15.52 4.16 12.16
C GLY A 100 -15.85 5.66 12.01
N ASP A 101 -14.98 6.54 12.48
CA ASP A 101 -15.04 8.00 12.30
C ASP A 101 -14.32 8.46 11.01
N GLY A 102 -13.74 7.53 10.23
CA GLY A 102 -12.97 7.82 9.01
C GLY A 102 -11.53 8.25 9.27
N THR A 103 -11.07 8.25 10.53
CA THR A 103 -9.67 8.50 10.84
C THR A 103 -8.81 7.29 10.43
N VAL A 104 -7.62 7.58 9.93
CA VAL A 104 -6.69 6.55 9.50
C VAL A 104 -5.86 6.04 10.67
N ARG A 105 -5.60 4.75 10.68
CA ARG A 105 -4.66 4.11 11.61
C ARG A 105 -3.32 4.87 11.64
N PRO A 106 -2.74 5.16 12.81
CA PRO A 106 -1.51 5.96 12.92
C PRO A 106 -0.36 5.47 12.04
N SER A 107 -0.18 4.17 11.90
CA SER A 107 0.86 3.59 11.06
C SER A 107 0.68 3.85 9.56
N MET A 108 -0.55 4.08 9.11
CA MET A 108 -0.88 4.39 7.71
C MET A 108 -0.90 5.90 7.41
N GLN A 109 -0.74 6.77 8.39
CA GLN A 109 -0.83 8.22 8.19
C GLN A 109 0.20 8.75 7.18
N ARG A 110 1.41 8.22 7.18
CA ARG A 110 2.47 8.61 6.22
C ARG A 110 2.06 8.33 4.76
N VAL A 111 1.44 7.16 4.52
CA VAL A 111 0.90 6.82 3.18
C VAL A 111 -0.15 7.83 2.76
N VAL A 112 -1.05 8.17 3.68
CA VAL A 112 -2.16 9.09 3.44
C VAL A 112 -1.67 10.48 3.05
N GLU A 113 -0.71 11.03 3.79
CA GLU A 113 -0.17 12.35 3.46
C GLU A 113 0.53 12.36 2.09
N ILE A 114 1.29 11.32 1.78
CA ILE A 114 1.92 11.18 0.45
C ILE A 114 0.86 11.11 -0.64
N LEU A 115 -0.19 10.31 -0.47
CA LEU A 115 -1.28 10.21 -1.45
C LEU A 115 -2.02 11.53 -1.64
N ARG A 116 -2.28 12.27 -0.55
CA ARG A 116 -2.92 13.59 -0.61
C ARG A 116 -2.09 14.61 -1.38
N LEU A 117 -0.78 14.64 -1.15
CA LEU A 117 0.13 15.57 -1.83
C LEU A 117 0.31 15.24 -3.33
N ASN A 118 0.11 13.98 -3.71
CA ASN A 118 0.40 13.48 -5.05
C ASN A 118 -0.85 13.06 -5.83
N GLN A 119 -2.01 13.68 -5.58
CA GLN A 119 -3.28 13.33 -6.22
C GLN A 119 -3.26 13.40 -7.76
N ASN A 120 -2.38 14.24 -8.33
CA ASN A 120 -2.23 14.41 -9.77
C ASN A 120 -1.20 13.43 -10.40
N MET A 121 -0.50 12.65 -9.59
CA MET A 121 0.38 11.59 -10.07
C MET A 121 -0.37 10.26 -10.01
N ASP A 122 -0.18 9.41 -11.01
CA ASP A 122 -0.68 8.04 -10.95
C ASP A 122 0.20 7.17 -10.02
N MET A 123 0.19 7.57 -8.73
CA MET A 123 0.88 6.85 -7.68
C MET A 123 0.37 5.41 -7.56
N SER A 124 -0.91 5.19 -7.91
CA SER A 124 -1.51 3.86 -7.87
C SER A 124 -0.82 2.95 -8.87
N GLN A 125 -0.57 3.42 -10.10
CA GLN A 125 0.15 2.64 -11.10
C GLN A 125 1.59 2.37 -10.68
N MET A 126 2.31 3.39 -10.19
CA MET A 126 3.69 3.21 -9.70
C MET A 126 3.78 2.18 -8.55
N ILE A 127 2.82 2.19 -7.63
CA ILE A 127 2.75 1.24 -6.53
C ILE A 127 2.41 -0.17 -7.05
N LEU A 128 1.45 -0.28 -7.96
CA LEU A 128 1.04 -1.55 -8.56
C LEU A 128 2.16 -2.19 -9.37
N ASP A 129 2.84 -1.43 -10.24
CA ASP A 129 3.97 -1.92 -11.04
C ASP A 129 5.08 -2.47 -10.13
N ARG A 130 5.32 -1.80 -9.01
CA ARG A 130 6.31 -2.25 -8.04
C ARG A 130 5.83 -3.46 -7.23
N MET A 131 4.55 -3.55 -6.91
CA MET A 131 3.98 -4.72 -6.24
C MET A 131 4.06 -5.97 -7.11
N GLN A 132 3.86 -5.85 -8.41
CA GLN A 132 3.99 -6.95 -9.36
C GLN A 132 5.45 -7.43 -9.49
N SER A 133 6.42 -6.51 -9.43
CA SER A 133 7.84 -6.86 -9.60
C SER A 133 8.46 -7.61 -8.41
N ASP A 134 7.86 -7.55 -7.21
CA ASP A 134 8.48 -7.97 -5.95
C ASP A 134 7.89 -9.24 -5.31
N ASN A 135 7.21 -10.12 -6.04
CA ASN A 135 6.57 -11.35 -5.53
C ASN A 135 5.56 -11.15 -4.35
N GLY A 136 5.28 -9.93 -3.95
CA GLY A 136 4.42 -9.66 -2.80
C GLY A 136 2.98 -10.14 -2.99
N MET A 137 2.43 -10.03 -4.20
CA MET A 137 1.11 -10.59 -4.53
C MET A 137 1.09 -12.11 -4.35
N CYS A 138 2.17 -12.79 -4.70
CA CYS A 138 2.28 -14.25 -4.59
C CYS A 138 2.21 -14.76 -3.13
N GLU A 139 2.56 -13.94 -2.13
CA GLU A 139 2.44 -14.33 -0.73
C GLU A 139 1.01 -14.17 -0.21
N ILE A 140 0.33 -13.08 -0.57
CA ILE A 140 -1.11 -12.90 -0.23
C ILE A 140 -1.96 -13.97 -0.91
N GLU A 141 -1.67 -14.30 -2.17
CA GLU A 141 -2.40 -15.31 -2.92
C GLU A 141 -2.36 -16.69 -2.25
N LYS A 142 -1.31 -17.02 -1.52
CA LYS A 142 -1.20 -18.29 -0.76
C LYS A 142 -2.16 -18.36 0.43
N GLU A 143 -2.50 -17.23 1.01
CA GLU A 143 -3.42 -17.15 2.14
C GLU A 143 -4.90 -17.16 1.71
N ILE A 144 -5.19 -17.02 0.42
CA ILE A 144 -6.54 -17.00 -0.11
C ILE A 144 -7.05 -18.44 -0.37
N CYS A 145 -8.26 -18.72 0.07
CA CYS A 145 -8.93 -19.99 -0.20
C CYS A 145 -9.53 -20.00 -1.61
N TRP A 146 -8.74 -20.39 -2.61
CA TRP A 146 -9.16 -20.42 -4.02
C TRP A 146 -10.09 -21.56 -4.39
N THR A 147 -10.29 -22.55 -3.53
CA THR A 147 -11.10 -23.76 -3.84
C THR A 147 -12.57 -23.45 -4.11
N SER A 148 -13.09 -22.37 -3.56
CA SER A 148 -14.45 -21.92 -3.73
C SER A 148 -14.68 -21.07 -4.98
N PHE A 149 -13.61 -20.76 -5.73
CA PHE A 149 -13.72 -19.95 -6.94
C PHE A 149 -14.20 -20.76 -8.14
N ARG A 150 -14.90 -20.09 -9.06
CA ARG A 150 -15.48 -20.67 -10.28
C ARG A 150 -14.41 -21.21 -11.21
N GLU A 151 -13.32 -20.48 -11.34
CA GLU A 151 -12.13 -20.80 -12.12
C GLU A 151 -10.90 -20.69 -11.23
N THR A 152 -9.88 -21.50 -11.54
CA THR A 152 -8.64 -21.59 -10.75
C THR A 152 -7.39 -21.36 -11.59
N ASP A 153 -7.55 -20.91 -12.86
CA ASP A 153 -6.41 -20.52 -13.66
C ASP A 153 -5.78 -19.20 -13.14
N ALA A 154 -4.47 -19.09 -13.33
CA ALA A 154 -3.72 -17.97 -12.77
C ALA A 154 -4.15 -16.59 -13.30
N ALA A 155 -4.64 -16.51 -14.55
CA ALA A 155 -5.07 -15.25 -15.15
C ALA A 155 -6.37 -14.77 -14.48
N PHE A 156 -7.35 -15.67 -14.31
CA PHE A 156 -8.60 -15.36 -13.62
C PHE A 156 -8.36 -14.91 -12.17
N LEU A 157 -7.55 -15.66 -11.43
CA LEU A 157 -7.24 -15.34 -10.03
C LEU A 157 -6.51 -14.00 -9.90
N HIS A 158 -5.59 -13.72 -10.81
CA HIS A 158 -4.88 -12.45 -10.87
C HIS A 158 -5.82 -11.26 -11.11
N GLU A 159 -6.77 -11.41 -12.05
CA GLU A 159 -7.76 -10.37 -12.32
C GLU A 159 -8.69 -10.14 -11.12
N VAL A 160 -9.15 -11.19 -10.45
CA VAL A 160 -9.95 -11.05 -9.23
C VAL A 160 -9.17 -10.30 -8.15
N ALA A 161 -7.91 -10.68 -7.90
CA ALA A 161 -7.06 -10.00 -6.93
C ALA A 161 -6.84 -8.52 -7.29
N SER A 162 -6.59 -8.22 -8.57
CA SER A 162 -6.42 -6.85 -9.07
C SER A 162 -7.67 -6.00 -8.86
N LEU A 163 -8.86 -6.55 -9.13
CA LEU A 163 -10.14 -5.87 -8.92
C LEU A 163 -10.44 -5.61 -7.44
N LEU A 164 -10.03 -6.53 -6.55
CA LEU A 164 -10.15 -6.34 -5.10
C LEU A 164 -9.25 -5.17 -4.63
N VAL A 165 -7.97 -5.17 -5.04
CA VAL A 165 -7.03 -4.10 -4.73
C VAL A 165 -7.53 -2.76 -5.27
N PHE A 166 -7.99 -2.72 -6.52
CA PHE A 166 -8.53 -1.51 -7.14
C PHE A 166 -9.77 -0.99 -6.40
N SER A 167 -10.68 -1.89 -6.01
CA SER A 167 -11.90 -1.52 -5.27
C SER A 167 -11.58 -0.91 -3.91
N PHE A 168 -10.61 -1.50 -3.19
CA PHE A 168 -10.09 -0.97 -1.94
C PHE A 168 -9.44 0.40 -2.12
N ALA A 169 -8.52 0.53 -3.09
CA ALA A 169 -7.80 1.77 -3.36
C ALA A 169 -8.75 2.92 -3.74
N CYS A 170 -9.78 2.63 -4.53
CA CYS A 170 -10.80 3.60 -4.90
C CYS A 170 -11.58 4.11 -3.67
N ALA A 171 -12.02 3.20 -2.79
CA ALA A 171 -12.73 3.56 -1.56
C ALA A 171 -11.83 4.36 -0.60
N ALA A 172 -10.59 3.94 -0.43
CA ALA A 172 -9.60 4.65 0.38
C ALA A 172 -9.36 6.07 -0.14
N ARG A 173 -9.13 6.23 -1.45
CA ARG A 173 -8.94 7.54 -2.08
C ARG A 173 -10.14 8.46 -1.87
N ASN A 174 -11.36 7.96 -1.98
CA ASN A 174 -12.56 8.77 -1.79
C ASN A 174 -12.68 9.33 -0.37
N ILE A 175 -12.32 8.55 0.65
CA ILE A 175 -12.26 9.04 2.03
C ILE A 175 -11.14 10.08 2.19
N LEU A 176 -9.95 9.78 1.69
CA LEU A 176 -8.75 10.56 1.95
C LEU A 176 -8.68 11.87 1.16
N CYS A 177 -9.14 11.84 -0.09
CA CYS A 177 -8.98 12.95 -1.03
C CYS A 177 -10.29 13.67 -1.36
N CYS A 178 -11.42 12.98 -1.30
CA CYS A 178 -12.73 13.52 -1.68
C CYS A 178 -13.63 13.81 -0.46
N ALA A 179 -13.12 13.64 0.75
CA ALA A 179 -13.84 13.85 2.01
C ALA A 179 -15.20 13.11 2.08
N THR A 180 -15.32 11.97 1.42
CA THR A 180 -16.53 11.16 1.46
C THR A 180 -16.65 10.50 2.84
N PRO A 181 -17.82 10.48 3.46
CA PRO A 181 -18.01 9.84 4.75
C PRO A 181 -17.64 8.35 4.73
N PHE A 182 -16.94 7.89 5.76
CA PHE A 182 -16.49 6.49 5.88
C PHE A 182 -17.64 5.50 5.69
N ALA A 183 -18.77 5.71 6.34
CA ALA A 183 -19.92 4.80 6.26
C ALA A 183 -20.45 4.65 4.82
N ALA A 184 -20.50 5.74 4.05
CA ALA A 184 -20.95 5.72 2.67
C ALA A 184 -19.96 4.97 1.74
N GLU A 185 -18.66 5.18 1.91
CA GLU A 185 -17.67 4.45 1.11
C GLU A 185 -17.55 2.98 1.52
N ARG A 186 -17.71 2.68 2.80
CA ARG A 186 -17.78 1.29 3.28
C ARG A 186 -18.95 0.53 2.67
N GLU A 187 -20.13 1.14 2.60
CA GLU A 187 -21.31 0.55 1.97
C GLU A 187 -21.08 0.29 0.48
N LYS A 188 -20.51 1.27 -0.25
CA LYS A 188 -20.15 1.11 -1.66
C LYS A 188 -19.10 0.02 -1.87
N LEU A 189 -18.10 -0.04 -1.00
CA LEU A 189 -17.09 -1.10 -1.06
C LEU A 189 -17.74 -2.47 -0.84
N CYS A 190 -18.58 -2.63 0.17
CA CYS A 190 -19.31 -3.84 0.45
C CYS A 190 -20.12 -4.31 -0.79
N PHE A 191 -20.83 -3.38 -1.44
CA PHE A 191 -21.59 -3.67 -2.66
C PHE A 191 -20.68 -4.12 -3.83
N ARG A 192 -19.54 -3.42 -4.05
CA ARG A 192 -18.57 -3.82 -5.11
C ARG A 192 -18.01 -5.22 -4.85
N LEU A 193 -17.63 -5.49 -3.59
CA LEU A 193 -17.13 -6.82 -3.19
C LEU A 193 -18.16 -7.91 -3.38
N ASP A 194 -19.45 -7.65 -3.08
CA ASP A 194 -20.55 -8.59 -3.32
C ASP A 194 -20.75 -8.88 -4.81
N VAL A 195 -20.69 -7.86 -5.66
CA VAL A 195 -20.76 -8.03 -7.13
C VAL A 195 -19.60 -8.89 -7.64
N LEU A 196 -18.37 -8.61 -7.18
CA LEU A 196 -17.19 -9.40 -7.55
C LEU A 196 -17.31 -10.84 -7.05
N ARG A 197 -17.75 -11.05 -5.81
CA ARG A 197 -17.96 -12.36 -5.22
C ARG A 197 -18.93 -13.19 -6.05
N ARG A 198 -20.12 -12.66 -6.39
CA ARG A 198 -21.12 -13.35 -7.23
C ARG A 198 -20.58 -13.69 -8.62
N GLY A 199 -19.71 -12.84 -9.19
CA GLY A 199 -19.08 -13.08 -10.49
C GLY A 199 -17.98 -14.14 -10.46
N SER A 200 -17.29 -14.34 -9.33
CA SER A 200 -16.08 -15.15 -9.23
C SER A 200 -16.21 -16.44 -8.41
N MET A 201 -17.21 -16.54 -7.51
CA MET A 201 -17.42 -17.74 -6.70
C MET A 201 -18.31 -18.77 -7.41
N LYS A 202 -18.12 -20.04 -7.08
CA LYS A 202 -19.09 -21.10 -7.46
C LYS A 202 -20.44 -20.80 -6.85
N GLU A 203 -21.52 -21.13 -7.58
CA GLU A 203 -22.85 -21.12 -6.99
C GLU A 203 -22.90 -22.18 -5.89
N GLU A 204 -23.29 -21.80 -4.68
CA GLU A 204 -23.63 -22.78 -3.66
C GLU A 204 -24.87 -23.55 -4.18
N ILE A 205 -24.69 -24.83 -4.50
CA ILE A 205 -25.81 -25.73 -4.81
C ILE A 205 -26.58 -25.84 -3.52
N ALA A 206 -27.75 -25.18 -3.47
CA ALA A 206 -28.68 -25.21 -2.36
C ALA A 206 -29.27 -26.62 -2.17
#